data_2f5ca6458ea4320b83ea8c7697d45b8e
#
_entry.id   2f5ca6458ea4320b83ea8c7697d45b8e
#
_cell.length_a   1.000
_cell.length_b   1.000
_cell.length_c   1.000
_cell.angle_alpha   90.00
_cell.angle_beta   90.00
_cell.angle_gamma   90.00
#
_symmetry.space_group_name_H-M   'P 1'
#
loop_
_entity.id
_entity.type
_entity.pdbx_description
1 polymer ?
#
loop_
_entity_poly.entity_id
_entity_poly.type
_entity_poly.pdbx_seq_one_letter_code
_entity_poly.pdbx_strand_id
1 'polypeptide(L)'
;MNYHKRYIRRRGKKTNLLNSKSIGRTLKERRLQLGYTQELAAEKSGISYSYYTKIERGEQLPSIEICVQLAQTFHLSLDYWLLGTSSDAEVSSELIDFAYSLREIDLDSLRKVEKILQKAELLTK
;
A
#
# COMPACT_ATOMS: atom_id res chain seq x y z
N MET A 1 31.31 -1.97 -4.36
CA MET A 1 30.03 -1.63 -3.84
C MET A 1 29.67 -2.32 -2.57
N ASN A 2 29.60 -1.55 -1.53
CA ASN A 2 29.42 -2.08 -0.18
C ASN A 2 27.99 -2.41 0.21
N TYR A 3 27.07 -2.03 -0.57
CA TYR A 3 25.65 -2.22 -0.38
C TYR A 3 25.28 -3.68 -0.19
N HIS A 4 25.69 -4.48 -1.15
CA HIS A 4 25.39 -5.90 -1.16
C HIS A 4 26.03 -6.62 0.00
N LYS A 5 27.25 -6.25 0.34
CA LYS A 5 27.96 -6.84 1.47
C LYS A 5 27.33 -6.51 2.81
N ARG A 6 26.86 -5.28 2.97
CA ARG A 6 26.14 -4.90 4.19
C ARG A 6 24.86 -5.69 4.36
N TYR A 7 24.17 -5.89 3.29
CA TYR A 7 22.93 -6.63 3.26
C TYR A 7 23.14 -8.06 3.73
N ILE A 8 24.15 -8.70 3.20
CA ILE A 8 24.49 -10.08 3.54
C ILE A 8 24.87 -10.20 5.03
N ARG A 9 25.62 -9.25 5.55
CA ARG A 9 26.00 -9.25 6.98
C ARG A 9 24.78 -9.16 7.88
N ARG A 10 23.83 -8.31 7.55
CA ARG A 10 22.60 -8.18 8.33
C ARG A 10 21.81 -9.47 8.33
N ARG A 11 21.79 -10.16 7.23
CA ARG A 11 21.13 -11.46 7.15
C ARG A 11 21.81 -12.46 8.08
N GLY A 12 23.11 -12.43 8.17
CA GLY A 12 23.86 -13.29 9.07
C GLY A 12 23.51 -13.09 10.54
N LYS A 13 22.99 -11.92 10.90
CA LYS A 13 22.55 -11.63 12.25
C LYS A 13 21.07 -11.94 12.49
N LYS A 14 20.44 -12.65 11.56
CA LYS A 14 19.01 -12.99 11.62
C LYS A 14 18.11 -11.80 11.75
N THR A 15 18.51 -10.66 11.20
CA THR A 15 17.65 -9.48 11.17
C THR A 15 16.59 -9.68 10.12
N ASN A 16 15.34 -9.67 10.53
CA ASN A 16 14.23 -9.73 9.60
C ASN A 16 14.08 -8.38 8.93
N LEU A 17 14.37 -8.31 7.64
CA LEU A 17 14.18 -7.10 6.87
C LEU A 17 12.71 -6.77 6.74
N LEU A 18 11.88 -7.81 6.69
CA LEU A 18 10.45 -7.65 6.60
C LEU A 18 9.82 -8.03 7.93
N ASN A 19 9.01 -7.14 8.46
CA ASN A 19 8.32 -7.37 9.73
C ASN A 19 6.88 -7.74 9.44
N SER A 20 6.54 -9.01 9.63
CA SER A 20 5.21 -9.55 9.34
C SER A 20 4.10 -8.81 10.08
N LYS A 21 4.34 -8.46 11.33
CA LYS A 21 3.34 -7.75 12.14
C LYS A 21 3.09 -6.35 11.62
N SER A 22 4.15 -5.64 11.29
CA SER A 22 4.06 -4.30 10.74
C SER A 22 3.39 -4.30 9.37
N ILE A 23 3.75 -5.26 8.54
CA ILE A 23 3.16 -5.45 7.21
C ILE A 23 1.65 -5.69 7.32
N GLY A 24 1.27 -6.58 8.21
CA GLY A 24 -0.15 -6.89 8.44
C GLY A 24 -0.93 -5.72 8.99
N ARG A 25 -0.32 -4.98 9.92
CA ARG A 25 -0.97 -3.80 10.54
C ARG A 25 -1.23 -2.72 9.49
N THR A 26 -0.24 -2.41 8.67
CA THR A 26 -0.38 -1.41 7.62
C THR A 26 -1.46 -1.82 6.62
N LEU A 27 -1.50 -3.09 6.27
CA LEU A 27 -2.51 -3.62 5.38
C LEU A 27 -3.91 -3.44 5.97
N LYS A 28 -4.07 -3.78 7.24
CA LYS A 28 -5.33 -3.62 7.95
C LYS A 28 -5.78 -2.15 7.99
N GLU A 29 -4.87 -1.26 8.35
CA GLU A 29 -5.15 0.16 8.40
C GLU A 29 -5.63 0.68 7.04
N ARG A 30 -4.95 0.26 5.98
CA ARG A 30 -5.31 0.67 4.64
C ARG A 30 -6.67 0.10 4.24
N ARG A 31 -6.93 -1.15 4.57
CA ARG A 31 -8.22 -1.78 4.32
C ARG A 31 -9.36 -0.98 4.96
N LEU A 32 -9.16 -0.59 6.20
CA LEU A 32 -10.17 0.19 6.93
C LEU A 32 -10.37 1.57 6.30
N GLN A 33 -9.30 2.22 5.85
CA GLN A 33 -9.40 3.49 5.15
C GLN A 33 -10.23 3.37 3.87
N LEU A 34 -10.09 2.24 3.19
CA LEU A 34 -10.84 1.99 1.96
C LEU A 34 -12.27 1.50 2.21
N GLY A 35 -12.61 1.22 3.46
CA GLY A 35 -13.94 0.76 3.81
C GLY A 35 -14.20 -0.69 3.46
N TYR A 36 -13.17 -1.49 3.31
CA TYR A 36 -13.33 -2.90 2.94
C TYR A 36 -13.47 -3.78 4.16
N THR A 37 -14.34 -4.80 4.06
CA THR A 37 -14.31 -5.93 4.99
C THR A 37 -13.13 -6.82 4.63
N GLN A 38 -12.76 -7.72 5.54
CA GLN A 38 -11.70 -8.69 5.26
C GLN A 38 -12.07 -9.60 4.09
N GLU A 39 -13.34 -9.99 4.02
CA GLU A 39 -13.85 -10.82 2.93
C GLU A 39 -13.72 -10.11 1.59
N LEU A 40 -14.13 -8.86 1.54
CA LEU A 40 -14.05 -8.07 0.31
C LEU A 40 -12.59 -7.84 -0.09
N ALA A 41 -11.73 -7.55 0.88
CA ALA A 41 -10.32 -7.36 0.63
C ALA A 41 -9.67 -8.62 0.02
N ALA A 42 -9.98 -9.77 0.56
CA ALA A 42 -9.49 -11.05 0.03
C ALA A 42 -9.99 -11.27 -1.40
N GLU A 43 -11.28 -11.05 -1.62
CA GLU A 43 -11.89 -11.19 -2.93
C GLU A 43 -11.23 -10.29 -3.97
N LYS A 44 -11.10 -9.00 -3.65
CA LYS A 44 -10.47 -8.03 -4.56
C LYS A 44 -9.01 -8.36 -4.86
N SER A 45 -8.34 -8.97 -3.91
CA SER A 45 -6.93 -9.35 -4.04
C SER A 45 -6.72 -10.72 -4.69
N GLY A 46 -7.81 -11.44 -4.95
CA GLY A 46 -7.72 -12.75 -5.59
C GLY A 46 -7.11 -13.83 -4.73
N ILE A 47 -7.21 -13.72 -3.40
CA ILE A 47 -6.68 -14.71 -2.47
C ILE A 47 -7.77 -15.17 -1.52
N SER A 48 -7.54 -16.31 -0.84
CA SER A 48 -8.52 -16.85 0.09
C SER A 48 -8.63 -15.95 1.33
N TYR A 49 -9.79 -15.98 1.94
CA TYR A 49 -10.03 -15.28 3.20
C TYR A 49 -9.04 -15.72 4.28
N SER A 50 -8.82 -17.03 4.38
CA SER A 50 -7.88 -17.59 5.36
C SER A 50 -6.47 -17.04 5.18
N TYR A 51 -5.98 -17.01 3.96
CA TYR A 51 -4.65 -16.50 3.65
C TYR A 51 -4.58 -15.00 3.95
N TYR A 52 -5.59 -14.26 3.53
CA TYR A 52 -5.66 -12.82 3.77
C TYR A 52 -5.60 -12.48 5.26
N THR A 53 -6.42 -13.16 6.07
CA THR A 53 -6.47 -12.88 7.51
C THR A 53 -5.16 -13.21 8.21
N LYS A 54 -4.47 -14.24 7.76
CA LYS A 54 -3.14 -14.58 8.29
C LYS A 54 -2.12 -13.49 8.02
N ILE A 55 -2.19 -12.89 6.83
CA ILE A 55 -1.31 -11.76 6.49
C ILE A 55 -1.58 -10.57 7.42
N GLU A 56 -2.84 -10.21 7.62
CA GLU A 56 -3.20 -9.11 8.51
C GLU A 56 -2.75 -9.34 9.94
N ARG A 57 -2.83 -10.57 10.42
CA ARG A 57 -2.40 -10.90 11.78
C ARG A 57 -0.89 -11.04 11.94
N GLY A 58 -0.17 -10.95 10.84
CA GLY A 58 1.28 -11.09 10.88
C GLY A 58 1.75 -12.51 11.04
N GLU A 59 0.91 -13.49 10.74
CA GLU A 59 1.24 -14.91 10.84
C GLU A 59 1.80 -15.46 9.54
N GLN A 60 1.64 -14.73 8.47
CA GLN A 60 2.05 -15.17 7.15
C GLN A 60 2.62 -13.99 6.37
N LEU A 61 3.86 -14.14 5.87
CA LEU A 61 4.40 -13.18 4.90
C LEU A 61 3.88 -13.56 3.52
N PRO A 62 3.29 -12.62 2.79
CA PRO A 62 2.84 -12.93 1.44
C PRO A 62 4.04 -13.12 0.51
N SER A 63 3.85 -13.93 -0.53
CA SER A 63 4.84 -14.04 -1.60
C SER A 63 4.97 -12.69 -2.31
N ILE A 64 6.06 -12.50 -3.06
CA ILE A 64 6.27 -11.23 -3.75
C ILE A 64 5.14 -10.95 -4.76
N GLU A 65 4.65 -11.95 -5.43
CA GLU A 65 3.51 -11.79 -6.35
C GLU A 65 2.27 -11.30 -5.62
N ILE A 66 1.99 -11.88 -4.46
CA ILE A 66 0.83 -11.47 -3.66
C ILE A 66 1.05 -10.07 -3.10
N CYS A 67 2.27 -9.74 -2.73
CA CYS A 67 2.58 -8.37 -2.31
C CYS A 67 2.24 -7.35 -3.40
N VAL A 68 2.61 -7.65 -4.64
CA VAL A 68 2.30 -6.78 -5.77
C VAL A 68 0.79 -6.66 -5.96
N GLN A 69 0.08 -7.79 -5.92
CA GLN A 69 -1.39 -7.79 -6.04
C GLN A 69 -2.06 -6.97 -4.95
N LEU A 70 -1.63 -7.17 -3.71
CA LEU A 70 -2.18 -6.43 -2.57
C LEU A 70 -1.87 -4.93 -2.67
N ALA A 71 -0.65 -4.61 -3.05
CA ALA A 71 -0.26 -3.20 -3.20
C ALA A 71 -1.11 -2.51 -4.27
N GLN A 72 -1.36 -3.18 -5.37
CA GLN A 72 -2.22 -2.66 -6.42
C GLN A 72 -3.68 -2.52 -5.97
N THR A 73 -4.19 -3.55 -5.32
CA THR A 73 -5.58 -3.55 -4.84
C THR A 73 -5.82 -2.47 -3.79
N PHE A 74 -4.86 -2.24 -2.92
CA PHE A 74 -4.98 -1.32 -1.80
C PHE A 74 -4.36 0.05 -2.08
N HIS A 75 -3.78 0.23 -3.27
CA HIS A 75 -3.09 1.46 -3.65
C HIS A 75 -2.01 1.83 -2.64
N LEU A 76 -1.19 0.85 -2.29
CA LEU A 76 -0.07 1.02 -1.38
C LEU A 76 1.24 1.06 -2.16
N SER A 77 2.13 1.93 -1.74
CA SER A 77 3.50 1.89 -2.21
C SER A 77 4.18 0.67 -1.60
N LEU A 78 4.80 -0.16 -2.43
CA LEU A 78 5.52 -1.33 -1.95
C LEU A 78 6.65 -0.94 -1.00
N ASP A 79 7.38 0.12 -1.32
CA ASP A 79 8.47 0.59 -0.48
C ASP A 79 7.99 0.97 0.90
N TYR A 80 6.94 1.77 0.95
CA TYR A 80 6.35 2.18 2.22
C TYR A 80 5.83 0.97 3.00
N TRP A 81 5.07 0.12 2.33
CA TRP A 81 4.42 -1.00 2.99
C TRP A 81 5.41 -2.02 3.52
N LEU A 82 6.37 -2.42 2.70
CA LEU A 82 7.29 -3.49 3.06
C LEU A 82 8.49 -3.01 3.84
N LEU A 83 9.00 -1.84 3.52
CA LEU A 83 10.24 -1.33 4.09
C LEU A 83 10.04 -0.24 5.13
N GLY A 84 8.83 0.29 5.23
CA GLY A 84 8.55 1.35 6.17
C GLY A 84 9.30 2.63 5.86
N THR A 85 9.58 2.88 4.59
CA THR A 85 10.35 4.06 4.22
C THR A 85 9.53 5.33 4.26
N SER A 86 10.08 6.24 4.92
CA SER A 86 9.99 7.70 4.88
C SER A 86 8.62 8.38 4.98
N SER A 87 8.70 9.59 5.45
CA SER A 87 7.62 10.53 5.63
C SER A 87 6.83 10.86 4.36
N ASP A 88 7.39 10.60 3.20
CA ASP A 88 6.73 10.86 1.92
C ASP A 88 5.74 9.78 1.52
N ALA A 89 5.72 8.69 2.26
CA ALA A 89 4.91 7.53 1.93
C ALA A 89 3.40 7.80 2.03
N GLU A 90 2.97 8.58 2.99
CA GLU A 90 1.55 8.95 3.11
C GLU A 90 1.10 9.75 1.90
N VAL A 91 1.91 10.73 1.51
CA VAL A 91 1.64 11.54 0.32
C VAL A 91 1.61 10.67 -0.92
N SER A 92 2.54 9.71 -1.00
CA SER A 92 2.59 8.78 -2.13
C SER A 92 1.33 7.93 -2.21
N SER A 93 0.82 7.43 -1.07
CA SER A 93 -0.42 6.65 -1.04
C SER A 93 -1.62 7.46 -1.50
N GLU A 94 -1.73 8.70 -1.05
CA GLU A 94 -2.80 9.59 -1.46
C GLU A 94 -2.75 9.88 -2.96
N LEU A 95 -1.54 10.10 -3.49
CA LEU A 95 -1.36 10.33 -4.91
C LEU A 95 -1.72 9.09 -5.72
N ILE A 96 -1.37 7.92 -5.23
CA ILE A 96 -1.73 6.66 -5.89
C ILE A 96 -3.24 6.48 -5.91
N ASP A 97 -3.90 6.73 -4.79
CA ASP A 97 -5.36 6.67 -4.72
C ASP A 97 -6.01 7.60 -5.72
N PHE A 98 -5.51 8.82 -5.80
CA PHE A 98 -6.00 9.81 -6.73
C PHE A 98 -5.81 9.34 -8.18
N ALA A 99 -4.62 8.83 -8.49
CA ALA A 99 -4.31 8.33 -9.83
C ALA A 99 -5.21 7.17 -10.22
N TYR A 100 -5.47 6.24 -9.29
CA TYR A 100 -6.37 5.13 -9.56
C TYR A 100 -7.81 5.58 -9.74
N SER A 101 -8.23 6.58 -8.99
CA SER A 101 -9.56 7.18 -9.14
C SER A 101 -9.77 7.73 -10.55
N LEU A 102 -8.73 8.32 -11.12
CA LEU A 102 -8.81 8.91 -12.45
C LEU A 102 -9.01 7.89 -13.56
N ARG A 103 -8.68 6.63 -13.33
CA ARG A 103 -8.86 5.58 -14.35
C ARG A 103 -10.32 5.32 -14.70
N GLU A 104 -11.21 5.52 -13.75
CA GLU A 104 -12.61 5.19 -13.89
C GLU A 104 -13.49 6.42 -14.13
N ILE A 105 -12.87 7.57 -14.27
CA ILE A 105 -13.56 8.84 -14.39
C ILE A 105 -13.57 9.29 -15.85
N ASP A 106 -14.73 9.73 -16.32
CA ASP A 106 -14.87 10.29 -17.66
C ASP A 106 -14.30 11.72 -17.70
N LEU A 107 -14.25 12.29 -18.91
CA LEU A 107 -13.71 13.64 -19.12
C LEU A 107 -14.40 14.72 -18.32
N ASP A 108 -15.71 14.62 -18.19
CA ASP A 108 -16.48 15.61 -17.43
C ASP A 108 -16.15 15.56 -15.96
N SER A 109 -16.03 14.35 -15.41
CA SER A 109 -15.64 14.16 -14.03
C SER A 109 -14.21 14.66 -13.78
N LEU A 110 -13.31 14.42 -14.74
CA LEU A 110 -11.95 14.93 -14.67
C LEU A 110 -11.91 16.45 -14.57
N ARG A 111 -12.73 17.14 -15.36
CA ARG A 111 -12.82 18.60 -15.32
C ARG A 111 -13.31 19.09 -13.96
N LYS A 112 -14.27 18.38 -13.37
CA LYS A 112 -14.74 18.71 -12.02
C LYS A 112 -13.64 18.55 -10.98
N VAL A 113 -12.86 17.48 -11.07
CA VAL A 113 -11.74 17.25 -10.17
C VAL A 113 -10.69 18.36 -10.32
N GLU A 114 -10.36 18.75 -11.55
CA GLU A 114 -9.44 19.85 -11.82
C GLU A 114 -9.90 21.14 -11.14
N LYS A 115 -11.18 21.47 -11.26
CA LYS A 115 -11.75 22.67 -10.65
C LYS A 115 -11.62 22.63 -9.12
N ILE A 116 -11.86 21.47 -8.53
CA ILE A 116 -11.72 21.29 -7.07
C ILE A 116 -10.28 21.51 -6.65
N LEU A 117 -9.33 20.95 -7.40
CA LEU A 117 -7.90 21.08 -7.10
C LEU A 117 -7.46 22.55 -7.24
N GLN A 118 -7.92 23.23 -8.25
CA GLN A 118 -7.62 24.65 -8.44
C GLN A 118 -8.13 25.49 -7.29
N LYS A 119 -9.34 25.21 -6.81
CA LYS A 119 -9.89 25.89 -5.64
C LYS A 119 -9.07 25.64 -4.39
N ALA A 120 -8.62 24.40 -4.20
CA ALA A 120 -7.77 24.04 -3.07
C ALA A 120 -6.45 24.80 -3.12
N GLU A 121 -5.84 24.95 -4.28
CA GLU A 121 -4.64 25.74 -4.46
C GLU A 121 -4.85 27.19 -4.09
N LEU A 122 -5.95 27.76 -4.54
CA LEU A 122 -6.29 29.15 -4.22
C LEU A 122 -6.47 29.38 -2.74
N LEU A 123 -6.98 28.37 -2.02
CA LEU A 123 -7.20 28.47 -0.58
C LEU A 123 -5.90 28.32 0.22
N THR A 124 -4.88 27.72 -0.36
CA THR A 124 -3.61 27.50 0.33
C THR A 124 -2.57 28.59 0.08
N LYS A 125 -2.87 29.52 -0.78
CA LYS A 125 -1.97 30.65 -1.09
C LYS A 125 -2.10 31.81 -0.12
#